data_24a427c8f849d15ad8b3a4819e8540c4
#
_entry.id   24a427c8f849d15ad8b3a4819e8540c4
#
_cell.length_a   1.000
_cell.length_b   1.000
_cell.length_c   1.000
_cell.angle_alpha   90.00
_cell.angle_beta   90.00
_cell.angle_gamma   90.00
#
_symmetry.space_group_name_H-M   'P 1'
#
loop_
_entity.id
_entity.type
_entity.pdbx_description
1 polymer ?
#
loop_
_entity_poly.entity_id
_entity_poly.type
_entity_poly.pdbx_seq_one_letter_code
_entity_poly.pdbx_strand_id
1 'polypeptide(L)'
;GRQDNRFRKPAAGKGFAAEAPAKDTEKRRDDRRLNQQERDKKSRRDAIYEEDGAAALKNAKKAGRFIKPEPKPVEPEETIKVITVGDNITIKELAEKMKMQPAAIIKKLFLEGKIVTVNQEISYEDAENIAIDYDIICEKEVKVDVIEELLKEDEEADEDMVSRPPVICVMGHVDHGKTSLLDAIRKTNVTDREAGGITQHIGAYTVQINGQAITFLDTPGHEAFTAMRMRGANATDIAVLVVAADDGVMPQTVEAINHAKAAGIEIIVAVNKIDKPNANVDRVKQELTEYELVAEDWGGSTVFVPVSAKTGEGIQQLLEMILLTAEVMELKANPNRMARGIVLEAQLDKGRGPVASVLVQKGTLHVGDFVSAGSSSGKVRAMVDDKGRRVKEAGPSMPVEILGLSDVPEAGDVFLAHESDKEAKSYAEAFIEQNKEKKLEETKSRMSLDDLFNQIQEGNLKELNLIVKADVQGLSLIHISEPTRRVVIS
;
A
#
# COMPACT_ATOMS: atom_id res chain seq x y z
N GLY A 1 -41.94 -23.72 -52.22
CA GLY A 1 -42.76 -24.92 -52.25
C GLY A 1 -42.64 -25.65 -50.94
N ARG A 2 -43.62 -25.57 -50.11
CA ARG A 2 -44.52 -26.67 -49.67
C ARG A 2 -43.74 -27.79 -48.96
N GLN A 3 -44.07 -28.29 -47.82
CA GLN A 3 -45.27 -28.60 -47.01
C GLN A 3 -44.80 -29.49 -45.87
N ASP A 4 -45.20 -29.22 -44.66
CA ASP A 4 -46.23 -29.94 -43.89
C ASP A 4 -45.88 -31.39 -43.56
N ASN A 5 -45.92 -31.94 -42.39
CA ASN A 5 -47.07 -32.13 -41.52
C ASN A 5 -46.70 -33.03 -40.30
N ARG A 6 -47.12 -32.70 -39.13
CA ARG A 6 -48.11 -33.38 -38.25
C ARG A 6 -47.72 -34.61 -37.42
N PHE A 7 -47.91 -34.41 -36.11
CA PHE A 7 -48.70 -35.23 -35.15
C PHE A 7 -48.44 -36.71 -35.00
N ARG A 8 -48.11 -37.12 -33.79
CA ARG A 8 -49.02 -37.94 -32.94
C ARG A 8 -48.36 -38.36 -31.62
N LYS A 9 -49.01 -37.99 -30.51
CA LYS A 9 -49.09 -38.82 -29.31
C LYS A 9 -50.15 -39.91 -29.58
N PRO A 10 -50.10 -41.11 -28.95
CA PRO A 10 -50.74 -41.27 -27.63
C PRO A 10 -50.14 -42.32 -26.66
N ALA A 11 -50.40 -42.07 -25.43
CA ALA A 11 -51.02 -42.89 -24.40
C ALA A 11 -50.36 -44.16 -23.82
N ALA A 12 -50.05 -44.06 -22.51
CA ALA A 12 -50.46 -44.92 -21.40
C ALA A 12 -50.07 -46.41 -21.35
N GLY A 13 -49.39 -46.78 -20.29
CA GLY A 13 -49.35 -48.15 -19.79
C GLY A 13 -48.34 -48.42 -18.69
N LYS A 14 -48.81 -48.33 -17.43
CA LYS A 14 -48.50 -49.16 -16.23
C LYS A 14 -47.02 -49.40 -15.88
N GLY A 15 -46.52 -48.77 -14.85
CA GLY A 15 -46.36 -49.29 -13.46
C GLY A 15 -45.23 -50.31 -13.32
N PHE A 16 -44.13 -49.86 -12.74
CA PHE A 16 -43.34 -50.71 -11.82
C PHE A 16 -42.62 -49.85 -10.77
N ALA A 17 -42.48 -50.46 -9.60
CA ALA A 17 -42.13 -49.92 -8.33
C ALA A 17 -40.73 -49.24 -8.29
N ALA A 18 -40.65 -48.15 -7.51
CA ALA A 18 -39.43 -47.48 -7.15
C ALA A 18 -38.61 -48.31 -6.13
N GLU A 19 -37.40 -48.68 -6.51
CA GLU A 19 -36.36 -49.05 -5.55
C GLU A 19 -35.60 -47.79 -5.11
N ALA A 20 -35.66 -47.48 -3.83
CA ALA A 20 -34.90 -46.39 -3.21
C ALA A 20 -33.42 -46.77 -3.00
N PRO A 21 -32.46 -45.88 -3.17
CA PRO A 21 -31.05 -46.22 -3.04
C PRO A 21 -30.65 -46.36 -1.56
N ALA A 22 -30.01 -47.46 -1.22
CA ALA A 22 -29.53 -47.91 0.10
C ALA A 22 -28.30 -47.13 0.63
N LYS A 23 -28.23 -45.81 0.49
CA LYS A 23 -27.09 -45.00 1.00
C LYS A 23 -27.31 -44.25 2.32
N ASP A 24 -28.54 -44.17 2.82
CA ASP A 24 -28.87 -43.43 4.04
C ASP A 24 -28.77 -44.26 5.35
N THR A 25 -28.66 -45.55 5.25
CA THR A 25 -28.62 -46.45 6.44
C THR A 25 -27.19 -46.66 6.95
N GLU A 26 -26.18 -46.57 6.12
CA GLU A 26 -24.77 -46.68 6.54
C GLU A 26 -24.32 -45.41 7.30
N LYS A 27 -24.65 -44.22 6.80
CA LYS A 27 -24.27 -42.95 7.44
C LYS A 27 -24.89 -42.80 8.87
N ARG A 28 -26.12 -43.31 9.08
CA ARG A 28 -26.76 -43.33 10.40
C ARG A 28 -26.17 -44.38 11.35
N ARG A 29 -25.54 -45.43 10.85
CA ARG A 29 -24.85 -46.43 11.68
C ARG A 29 -23.46 -45.91 12.10
N ASP A 30 -22.75 -45.20 11.26
CA ASP A 30 -21.44 -44.63 11.61
C ASP A 30 -21.56 -43.46 12.58
N ASP A 31 -22.54 -42.59 12.44
CA ASP A 31 -22.80 -41.51 13.41
C ASP A 31 -23.22 -42.06 14.80
N ARG A 32 -23.94 -43.19 14.87
CA ARG A 32 -24.25 -43.85 16.15
C ARG A 32 -23.02 -44.51 16.79
N ARG A 33 -22.09 -45.05 16.01
CA ARG A 33 -20.83 -45.63 16.50
C ARG A 33 -19.88 -44.53 17.02
N LEU A 34 -19.75 -43.42 16.34
CA LEU A 34 -18.98 -42.29 16.80
C LEU A 34 -19.48 -41.68 18.09
N ASN A 35 -20.81 -41.48 18.20
CA ASN A 35 -21.45 -40.95 19.39
C ASN A 35 -21.36 -41.90 20.59
N GLN A 36 -21.28 -43.21 20.35
CA GLN A 36 -21.10 -44.22 21.40
C GLN A 36 -19.67 -44.28 21.88
N GLN A 37 -18.70 -44.13 20.99
CA GLN A 37 -17.25 -44.04 21.33
C GLN A 37 -16.91 -42.78 22.13
N GLU A 38 -17.58 -41.65 21.83
CA GLU A 38 -17.37 -40.41 22.60
C GLU A 38 -18.00 -40.52 24.02
N ARG A 39 -19.15 -41.14 24.14
CA ARG A 39 -19.76 -41.40 25.45
C ARG A 39 -18.91 -42.35 26.32
N ASP A 40 -18.34 -43.39 25.71
CA ASP A 40 -17.46 -44.35 26.43
C ASP A 40 -16.13 -43.70 26.82
N LYS A 41 -15.58 -42.75 26.00
CA LYS A 41 -14.41 -41.98 26.38
C LYS A 41 -14.69 -40.99 27.51
N LYS A 42 -15.90 -40.39 27.55
CA LYS A 42 -16.29 -39.47 28.62
C LYS A 42 -16.52 -40.20 29.93
N SER A 43 -17.21 -41.36 29.92
CA SER A 43 -17.41 -42.16 31.11
C SER A 43 -16.12 -42.73 31.69
N ARG A 44 -15.14 -43.09 30.87
CA ARG A 44 -13.81 -43.50 31.32
C ARG A 44 -13.02 -42.36 31.95
N ARG A 45 -13.15 -41.15 31.45
CA ARG A 45 -12.53 -39.96 32.04
C ARG A 45 -13.12 -39.64 33.41
N ASP A 46 -14.45 -39.66 33.51
CA ASP A 46 -15.15 -39.39 34.76
C ASP A 46 -14.86 -40.46 35.84
N ALA A 47 -14.69 -41.73 35.43
CA ALA A 47 -14.30 -42.81 36.34
C ALA A 47 -12.85 -42.67 36.86
N ILE A 48 -11.93 -42.15 36.07
CA ILE A 48 -10.53 -41.88 36.49
C ILE A 48 -10.50 -40.75 37.54
N TYR A 49 -11.34 -39.72 37.38
CA TYR A 49 -11.42 -38.63 38.36
C TYR A 49 -12.10 -39.04 39.68
N GLU A 50 -13.04 -40.03 39.68
CA GLU A 50 -13.61 -40.55 40.88
C GLU A 50 -12.67 -41.50 41.66
N GLU A 51 -11.79 -42.27 40.95
CA GLU A 51 -10.78 -43.11 41.60
C GLU A 51 -9.67 -42.31 42.28
N ASP A 52 -9.19 -41.25 41.67
CA ASP A 52 -8.20 -40.36 42.27
C ASP A 52 -8.75 -39.58 43.48
N GLY A 53 -10.03 -39.18 43.44
CA GLY A 53 -10.71 -38.55 44.56
C GLY A 53 -10.88 -39.48 45.76
N ALA A 54 -11.15 -40.78 45.53
CA ALA A 54 -11.32 -41.77 46.59
C ALA A 54 -9.99 -42.20 47.25
N ALA A 55 -8.88 -42.17 46.47
CA ALA A 55 -7.53 -42.43 47.01
C ALA A 55 -7.06 -41.29 47.92
N ALA A 56 -7.33 -40.04 47.55
CA ALA A 56 -7.02 -38.87 48.37
C ALA A 56 -7.74 -38.83 49.71
N LEU A 57 -8.99 -39.26 49.76
CA LEU A 57 -9.80 -39.31 51.00
C LEU A 57 -9.37 -40.42 51.95
N LYS A 58 -8.80 -41.55 51.48
CA LYS A 58 -8.28 -42.64 52.32
C LYS A 58 -6.96 -42.30 52.98
N ASN A 59 -6.14 -41.47 52.39
CA ASN A 59 -4.85 -41.04 52.96
C ASN A 59 -5.00 -39.89 53.98
N ALA A 60 -6.10 -39.14 53.98
CA ALA A 60 -6.35 -38.05 54.92
C ALA A 60 -6.74 -38.52 56.34
N LYS A 61 -7.10 -39.82 56.55
CA LYS A 61 -7.50 -40.32 57.85
C LYS A 61 -6.34 -40.89 58.72
N LYS A 62 -5.08 -40.83 58.31
CA LYS A 62 -3.95 -41.40 59.07
C LYS A 62 -2.89 -40.35 59.48
N ALA A 63 -3.07 -39.07 59.27
CA ALA A 63 -2.09 -38.06 59.71
C ALA A 63 -2.63 -37.33 60.95
N GLY A 64 -2.04 -37.63 62.08
CA GLY A 64 -2.31 -36.97 63.34
C GLY A 64 -1.66 -35.59 63.42
N ARG A 65 -2.32 -34.70 64.17
CA ARG A 65 -1.86 -33.42 64.71
C ARG A 65 -1.30 -32.44 63.74
N PHE A 66 -2.11 -31.47 63.34
CA PHE A 66 -1.68 -30.23 62.73
C PHE A 66 -0.79 -29.44 63.67
N ILE A 67 0.49 -29.36 63.37
CA ILE A 67 1.39 -28.28 63.83
C ILE A 67 1.25 -27.18 62.83
N LYS A 68 0.70 -26.04 63.28
CA LYS A 68 0.58 -24.81 62.47
C LYS A 68 2.00 -24.34 62.14
N PRO A 69 2.41 -24.25 60.87
CA PRO A 69 3.70 -23.63 60.54
C PRO A 69 3.61 -22.15 60.88
N GLU A 70 4.61 -21.67 61.62
CA GLU A 70 4.84 -20.23 61.82
C GLU A 70 4.98 -19.57 60.42
N PRO A 71 4.35 -18.40 60.19
CA PRO A 71 4.56 -17.67 58.96
C PRO A 71 6.02 -17.25 58.89
N LYS A 72 6.73 -17.75 57.87
CA LYS A 72 8.04 -17.15 57.50
C LYS A 72 7.77 -15.68 57.20
N PRO A 73 8.63 -14.75 57.61
CA PRO A 73 8.55 -13.35 57.20
C PRO A 73 8.71 -13.35 55.67
N VAL A 74 7.64 -12.98 54.99
CA VAL A 74 7.69 -12.61 53.56
C VAL A 74 8.37 -11.25 53.55
N GLU A 75 9.63 -11.22 53.16
CA GLU A 75 10.25 -9.99 52.73
C GLU A 75 9.37 -9.41 51.59
N PRO A 76 8.94 -8.16 51.65
CA PRO A 76 8.21 -7.58 50.54
C PRO A 76 9.20 -7.47 49.36
N GLU A 77 9.08 -8.39 48.39
CA GLU A 77 9.58 -8.11 47.05
C GLU A 77 8.80 -6.87 46.57
N GLU A 78 9.43 -5.74 46.59
CA GLU A 78 8.96 -4.53 45.89
C GLU A 78 8.97 -4.82 44.41
N THR A 79 7.96 -5.52 43.91
CA THR A 79 7.70 -5.63 42.49
C THR A 79 7.20 -4.28 42.03
N ILE A 80 8.09 -3.46 41.54
CA ILE A 80 7.75 -2.23 40.81
C ILE A 80 6.80 -2.63 39.70
N LYS A 81 5.54 -2.22 39.82
CA LYS A 81 4.55 -2.49 38.78
C LYS A 81 4.75 -1.49 37.67
N VAL A 82 5.13 -1.99 36.49
CA VAL A 82 5.21 -1.21 35.27
C VAL A 82 3.92 -1.38 34.48
N ILE A 83 3.31 -0.29 34.05
CA ILE A 83 2.14 -0.28 33.16
C ILE A 83 2.45 0.51 31.92
N THR A 84 2.03 0.02 30.74
CA THR A 84 2.14 0.73 29.47
C THR A 84 0.89 1.56 29.22
N VAL A 85 1.07 2.85 28.88
CA VAL A 85 -0.03 3.82 28.69
C VAL A 85 0.16 4.54 27.35
N GLY A 86 -0.91 4.64 26.53
CA GLY A 86 -0.92 5.41 25.30
C GLY A 86 -0.92 6.93 25.52
N ASP A 87 -0.89 7.72 24.44
CA ASP A 87 -0.90 9.20 24.51
C ASP A 87 -2.14 9.76 25.21
N ASN A 88 -3.29 9.12 25.05
CA ASN A 88 -4.54 9.39 25.77
C ASN A 88 -5.09 8.09 26.32
N ILE A 89 -5.58 8.12 27.56
CA ILE A 89 -6.18 6.96 28.23
C ILE A 89 -7.41 7.41 29.03
N THR A 90 -8.45 6.58 29.11
CA THR A 90 -9.59 6.86 29.98
C THR A 90 -9.25 6.48 31.42
N ILE A 91 -9.84 7.18 32.41
CA ILE A 91 -9.65 6.86 33.83
C ILE A 91 -10.05 5.43 34.15
N LYS A 92 -11.03 4.88 33.44
CA LYS A 92 -11.45 3.50 33.58
C LYS A 92 -10.36 2.51 33.15
N GLU A 93 -9.77 2.71 31.96
CA GLU A 93 -8.71 1.85 31.43
C GLU A 93 -7.42 1.98 32.26
N LEU A 94 -7.08 3.20 32.72
CA LEU A 94 -5.96 3.40 33.64
C LEU A 94 -6.17 2.60 34.93
N ALA A 95 -7.37 2.65 35.51
CA ALA A 95 -7.69 1.90 36.72
C ALA A 95 -7.62 0.38 36.49
N GLU A 96 -8.07 -0.12 35.34
CA GLU A 96 -7.96 -1.52 34.95
C GLU A 96 -6.50 -1.97 34.80
N LYS A 97 -5.66 -1.18 34.14
CA LYS A 97 -4.21 -1.44 33.99
C LYS A 97 -3.49 -1.41 35.34
N MET A 98 -3.85 -0.49 36.23
CA MET A 98 -3.37 -0.43 37.61
C MET A 98 -3.96 -1.50 38.53
N LYS A 99 -4.93 -2.28 38.08
CA LYS A 99 -5.71 -3.28 38.87
C LYS A 99 -6.38 -2.66 40.09
N MET A 100 -6.91 -1.46 39.93
CA MET A 100 -7.58 -0.68 40.98
C MET A 100 -9.02 -0.34 40.57
N GLN A 101 -9.83 0.12 41.53
CA GLN A 101 -11.18 0.60 41.23
C GLN A 101 -11.13 2.05 40.72
N PRO A 102 -11.82 2.40 39.62
CA PRO A 102 -11.86 3.77 39.08
C PRO A 102 -12.29 4.82 40.11
N ALA A 103 -13.17 4.43 41.02
CA ALA A 103 -13.66 5.30 42.11
C ALA A 103 -12.53 5.78 43.05
N ALA A 104 -11.45 5.01 43.22
CA ALA A 104 -10.33 5.40 44.07
C ALA A 104 -9.52 6.55 43.43
N ILE A 105 -9.29 6.45 42.12
CA ILE A 105 -8.59 7.49 41.34
C ILE A 105 -9.42 8.78 41.31
N ILE A 106 -10.74 8.67 41.02
CA ILE A 106 -11.64 9.84 40.97
C ILE A 106 -11.72 10.53 42.32
N LYS A 107 -11.80 9.77 43.42
CA LYS A 107 -11.83 10.34 44.75
C LYS A 107 -10.56 11.14 45.08
N LYS A 108 -9.38 10.66 44.63
CA LYS A 108 -8.11 11.36 44.85
C LYS A 108 -8.06 12.64 44.02
N LEU A 109 -8.38 12.58 42.73
CA LEU A 109 -8.43 13.76 41.86
C LEU A 109 -9.44 14.81 42.35
N PHE A 110 -10.58 14.34 42.91
CA PHE A 110 -11.56 15.25 43.53
C PHE A 110 -10.99 15.98 44.77
N LEU A 111 -10.19 15.30 45.60
CA LEU A 111 -9.50 15.94 46.75
C LEU A 111 -8.44 16.95 46.30
N GLU A 112 -7.86 16.78 45.13
CA GLU A 112 -6.94 17.71 44.49
C GLU A 112 -7.65 18.85 43.73
N GLY A 113 -9.00 18.86 43.76
CA GLY A 113 -9.81 19.91 43.13
C GLY A 113 -10.11 19.70 41.64
N LYS A 114 -9.75 18.54 41.07
CA LYS A 114 -10.07 18.20 39.69
C LYS A 114 -11.35 17.38 39.64
N ILE A 115 -12.39 17.88 38.97
CA ILE A 115 -13.65 17.14 38.76
C ILE A 115 -13.53 16.35 37.45
N VAL A 116 -13.46 15.02 37.57
CA VAL A 116 -13.29 14.11 36.44
C VAL A 116 -14.35 13.01 36.46
N THR A 117 -14.69 12.48 35.27
CA THR A 117 -15.64 11.37 35.10
C THR A 117 -14.91 10.08 34.72
N VAL A 118 -15.54 8.92 34.93
CA VAL A 118 -14.96 7.59 34.68
C VAL A 118 -14.49 7.42 33.23
N ASN A 119 -15.23 7.99 32.30
CA ASN A 119 -14.96 7.86 30.84
C ASN A 119 -14.21 9.07 30.27
N GLN A 120 -13.70 9.95 31.13
CA GLN A 120 -12.92 11.09 30.68
C GLN A 120 -11.53 10.64 30.24
N GLU A 121 -11.09 11.11 29.07
CA GLU A 121 -9.73 10.92 28.56
C GLU A 121 -8.79 11.87 29.30
N ILE A 122 -7.65 11.37 29.70
CA ILE A 122 -6.54 12.11 30.34
C ILE A 122 -5.28 11.92 29.48
N SER A 123 -4.42 12.92 29.50
CA SER A 123 -3.12 12.86 28.82
C SER A 123 -2.17 11.87 29.50
N TYR A 124 -1.15 11.43 28.75
CA TYR A 124 -0.07 10.60 29.30
C TYR A 124 0.55 11.22 30.56
N GLU A 125 0.83 12.54 30.55
CA GLU A 125 1.43 13.27 31.68
C GLU A 125 0.55 13.21 32.93
N ASP A 126 -0.77 13.38 32.77
CA ASP A 126 -1.71 13.27 33.89
C ASP A 126 -1.81 11.82 34.39
N ALA A 127 -1.80 10.84 33.48
CA ALA A 127 -1.82 9.42 33.84
C ALA A 127 -0.54 8.99 34.55
N GLU A 128 0.63 9.47 34.14
CA GLU A 128 1.91 9.24 34.76
C GLU A 128 1.95 9.82 36.19
N ASN A 129 1.50 11.07 36.39
CA ASN A 129 1.41 11.69 37.69
C ASN A 129 0.49 10.89 38.65
N ILE A 130 -0.66 10.43 38.15
CA ILE A 130 -1.58 9.59 38.93
C ILE A 130 -0.91 8.26 39.31
N ALA A 131 -0.18 7.62 38.38
CA ALA A 131 0.45 6.33 38.62
C ALA A 131 1.64 6.43 39.60
N ILE A 132 2.44 7.47 39.50
CA ILE A 132 3.55 7.76 40.46
C ILE A 132 3.02 7.84 41.88
N ASP A 133 1.86 8.44 42.09
CA ASP A 133 1.22 8.54 43.40
C ASP A 133 0.82 7.19 44.04
N TYR A 134 0.81 6.14 43.24
CA TYR A 134 0.54 4.76 43.67
C TYR A 134 1.76 3.83 43.52
N ASP A 135 2.98 4.39 43.40
CA ASP A 135 4.25 3.67 43.25
C ASP A 135 4.24 2.74 42.02
N ILE A 136 3.62 3.19 40.90
CA ILE A 136 3.54 2.48 39.64
C ILE A 136 4.28 3.28 38.58
N ILE A 137 5.19 2.64 37.85
CA ILE A 137 5.91 3.27 36.74
C ILE A 137 5.06 3.17 35.47
N CYS A 138 4.80 4.32 34.82
CA CYS A 138 4.19 4.36 33.50
C CYS A 138 5.28 4.36 32.44
N GLU A 139 5.22 3.42 31.52
CA GLU A 139 5.96 3.46 30.27
C GLU A 139 5.02 3.91 29.16
N LYS A 140 5.48 4.85 28.36
CA LYS A 140 4.73 5.30 27.19
C LYS A 140 4.64 4.13 26.22
N GLU A 141 3.42 3.74 25.83
CA GLU A 141 3.21 2.77 24.76
C GLU A 141 3.77 3.39 23.48
N VAL A 142 4.97 3.00 23.09
CA VAL A 142 5.49 3.29 21.78
C VAL A 142 4.61 2.47 20.84
N LYS A 143 3.63 3.12 20.21
CA LYS A 143 2.93 2.52 19.08
C LYS A 143 4.01 2.29 18.01
N VAL A 144 4.64 1.12 18.06
CA VAL A 144 5.51 0.68 16.98
C VAL A 144 4.57 0.59 15.78
N ASP A 145 4.78 1.47 14.82
CA ASP A 145 4.04 1.39 13.57
C ASP A 145 4.43 0.05 12.93
N VAL A 146 3.57 -0.96 13.11
CA VAL A 146 3.82 -2.33 12.62
C VAL A 146 4.14 -2.31 11.13
N ILE A 147 3.58 -1.32 10.42
CA ILE A 147 3.86 -1.11 9.00
C ILE A 147 5.25 -0.50 8.81
N GLU A 148 5.67 0.47 9.64
CA GLU A 148 7.04 0.98 9.61
C GLU A 148 8.07 -0.09 9.98
N GLU A 149 7.77 -0.96 10.93
CA GLU A 149 8.66 -2.07 11.32
C GLU A 149 8.76 -3.11 10.20
N LEU A 150 7.65 -3.44 9.53
CA LEU A 150 7.63 -4.33 8.36
C LEU A 150 8.22 -3.66 7.09
N LEU A 151 8.21 -2.34 7.04
CA LEU A 151 8.85 -1.54 5.98
C LEU A 151 10.31 -1.20 6.29
N LYS A 152 10.76 -1.35 7.55
CA LYS A 152 12.18 -1.21 7.88
C LYS A 152 12.96 -2.21 7.05
N GLU A 153 13.89 -1.68 6.31
CA GLU A 153 14.82 -2.48 5.53
C GLU A 153 15.87 -3.00 6.50
N ASP A 154 15.99 -4.32 6.59
CA ASP A 154 17.19 -4.91 7.15
C ASP A 154 18.39 -4.46 6.32
N GLU A 155 19.47 -4.04 6.97
CA GLU A 155 20.71 -3.70 6.28
C GLU A 155 21.18 -4.94 5.49
N GLU A 156 21.12 -4.83 4.16
CA GLU A 156 21.51 -5.92 3.28
C GLU A 156 23.05 -5.95 3.17
N ALA A 157 23.62 -7.14 3.16
CA ALA A 157 25.05 -7.30 2.95
C ALA A 157 25.40 -6.87 1.50
N ASP A 158 26.45 -6.06 1.36
CA ASP A 158 26.93 -5.58 0.04
C ASP A 158 27.27 -6.72 -0.94
N GLU A 159 27.57 -7.92 -0.43
CA GLU A 159 27.91 -9.10 -1.21
C GLU A 159 26.75 -9.64 -2.06
N ASP A 160 25.49 -9.40 -1.64
CA ASP A 160 24.27 -9.86 -2.34
C ASP A 160 23.72 -8.82 -3.34
N MET A 161 24.34 -7.64 -3.39
CA MET A 161 23.88 -6.53 -4.22
C MET A 161 24.40 -6.65 -5.66
N VAL A 162 23.47 -6.69 -6.62
CA VAL A 162 23.75 -6.75 -8.06
C VAL A 162 23.32 -5.44 -8.73
N SER A 163 24.09 -5.00 -9.73
CA SER A 163 23.70 -3.82 -10.55
C SER A 163 22.33 -4.06 -11.19
N ARG A 164 21.43 -3.07 -11.06
CA ARG A 164 20.08 -3.10 -11.65
C ARG A 164 19.92 -2.04 -12.75
N PRO A 165 18.99 -2.27 -13.68
CA PRO A 165 18.62 -1.26 -14.65
C PRO A 165 18.14 0.04 -14.00
N PRO A 166 18.48 1.22 -14.55
CA PRO A 166 17.93 2.48 -14.09
C PRO A 166 16.44 2.60 -14.43
N VAL A 167 15.68 3.21 -13.54
CA VAL A 167 14.28 3.58 -13.75
C VAL A 167 14.17 5.07 -13.96
N ILE A 168 13.59 5.48 -15.08
CA ILE A 168 13.58 6.86 -15.56
C ILE A 168 12.14 7.37 -15.63
N CYS A 169 11.82 8.52 -15.03
CA CYS A 169 10.58 9.22 -15.33
C CYS A 169 10.80 10.30 -16.40
N VAL A 170 9.84 10.43 -17.32
CA VAL A 170 9.86 11.48 -18.32
C VAL A 170 8.84 12.54 -17.98
N MET A 171 9.32 13.76 -17.73
CA MET A 171 8.52 14.88 -17.22
C MET A 171 8.65 16.11 -18.12
N GLY A 172 7.78 17.08 -17.95
CA GLY A 172 7.82 18.36 -18.64
C GLY A 172 6.45 18.82 -19.08
N HIS A 173 6.38 19.97 -19.75
CA HIS A 173 5.16 20.60 -20.19
C HIS A 173 4.39 19.78 -21.25
N VAL A 174 3.08 20.00 -21.36
CA VAL A 174 2.26 19.50 -22.48
C VAL A 174 2.85 20.05 -23.79
N ASP A 175 2.77 19.28 -24.89
CA ASP A 175 3.28 19.65 -26.21
C ASP A 175 4.81 19.85 -26.34
N HIS A 176 5.60 19.66 -25.29
CA HIS A 176 7.07 19.63 -25.41
C HIS A 176 7.59 18.34 -26.07
N GLY A 177 6.70 17.38 -26.37
CA GLY A 177 7.01 16.19 -27.13
C GLY A 177 7.54 15.02 -26.32
N LYS A 178 7.13 14.88 -25.04
CA LYS A 178 7.45 13.74 -24.18
C LYS A 178 7.09 12.41 -24.83
N THR A 179 5.80 12.22 -25.13
CA THR A 179 5.30 10.98 -25.76
C THR A 179 5.92 10.73 -27.11
N SER A 180 6.14 11.79 -27.92
CA SER A 180 6.83 11.65 -29.21
C SER A 180 8.30 11.22 -29.04
N LEU A 181 9.00 11.70 -28.01
CA LEU A 181 10.36 11.28 -27.68
C LEU A 181 10.37 9.79 -27.27
N LEU A 182 9.43 9.38 -26.44
CA LEU A 182 9.29 8.01 -26.01
C LEU A 182 8.91 7.06 -27.15
N ASP A 183 8.02 7.49 -28.05
CA ASP A 183 7.68 6.75 -29.26
C ASP A 183 8.90 6.55 -30.17
N ALA A 184 9.74 7.59 -30.32
CA ALA A 184 10.96 7.50 -31.09
C ALA A 184 11.98 6.53 -30.44
N ILE A 185 12.08 6.50 -29.11
CA ILE A 185 12.92 5.56 -28.36
C ILE A 185 12.39 4.11 -28.52
N ARG A 186 11.09 3.91 -28.40
CA ARG A 186 10.43 2.60 -28.56
C ARG A 186 10.35 2.10 -29.99
N LYS A 187 10.43 3.01 -30.96
CA LYS A 187 10.08 2.79 -32.38
C LYS A 187 8.60 2.33 -32.52
N THR A 188 7.72 3.02 -31.81
CA THR A 188 6.25 2.78 -31.77
C THR A 188 5.50 4.07 -32.08
N ASN A 189 4.19 3.99 -32.25
CA ASN A 189 3.30 5.13 -32.45
C ASN A 189 2.15 5.05 -31.41
N VAL A 190 2.46 5.25 -30.16
CA VAL A 190 1.46 5.24 -29.06
C VAL A 190 0.63 6.52 -29.12
N THR A 191 1.25 7.66 -29.47
CA THR A 191 0.60 8.97 -29.60
C THR A 191 -0.64 8.91 -30.52
N ASP A 192 -0.63 8.11 -31.59
CA ASP A 192 -1.74 8.00 -32.51
C ASP A 192 -2.91 7.14 -31.96
N ARG A 193 -2.68 6.38 -30.89
CA ARG A 193 -3.65 5.44 -30.31
C ARG A 193 -4.32 5.99 -29.05
N GLU A 194 -3.71 6.94 -28.37
CA GLU A 194 -4.25 7.55 -27.17
C GLU A 194 -5.38 8.54 -27.50
N ALA A 195 -6.42 8.54 -26.68
CA ALA A 195 -7.55 9.44 -26.84
C ALA A 195 -7.11 10.89 -26.63
N GLY A 196 -7.23 11.70 -27.68
CA GLY A 196 -6.79 13.09 -27.68
C GLY A 196 -5.29 13.31 -27.92
N GLY A 197 -4.52 12.24 -28.20
CA GLY A 197 -3.06 12.33 -28.46
C GLY A 197 -2.22 12.76 -27.24
N ILE A 198 -2.74 12.56 -26.04
CA ILE A 198 -2.09 12.90 -24.77
C ILE A 198 -2.00 11.66 -23.87
N THR A 199 -0.86 11.50 -23.19
CA THR A 199 -0.68 10.45 -22.20
C THR A 199 -1.58 10.69 -21.00
N GLN A 200 -2.43 9.72 -20.65
CA GLN A 200 -3.38 9.78 -19.54
C GLN A 200 -3.08 8.77 -18.44
N HIS A 201 -2.31 7.71 -18.73
CA HIS A 201 -1.90 6.66 -17.82
C HIS A 201 -0.39 6.70 -17.57
N ILE A 202 0.06 6.16 -16.45
CA ILE A 202 1.51 5.94 -16.23
C ILE A 202 1.93 4.72 -17.05
N GLY A 203 2.47 4.95 -18.24
CA GLY A 203 3.06 3.89 -19.07
C GLY A 203 4.43 3.48 -18.52
N ALA A 204 4.61 2.20 -18.21
CA ALA A 204 5.90 1.66 -17.81
C ALA A 204 6.41 0.64 -18.83
N TYR A 205 7.67 0.75 -19.25
CA TYR A 205 8.23 -0.15 -20.27
C TYR A 205 9.75 -0.20 -20.22
N THR A 206 10.30 -1.29 -20.75
CA THR A 206 11.75 -1.52 -20.79
C THR A 206 12.30 -1.48 -22.19
N VAL A 207 13.38 -0.69 -22.39
CA VAL A 207 14.14 -0.60 -23.63
C VAL A 207 15.53 -1.18 -23.40
N GLN A 208 16.05 -1.91 -24.39
CA GLN A 208 17.43 -2.42 -24.37
C GLN A 208 18.32 -1.62 -25.31
N ILE A 209 19.46 -1.16 -24.81
CA ILE A 209 20.44 -0.37 -25.52
C ILE A 209 21.83 -0.89 -25.21
N ASN A 210 22.59 -1.24 -26.22
CA ASN A 210 23.94 -1.78 -26.07
C ASN A 210 24.05 -2.97 -25.10
N GLY A 211 22.95 -3.75 -24.95
CA GLY A 211 22.89 -4.89 -24.01
C GLY A 211 22.48 -4.54 -22.59
N GLN A 212 22.31 -3.26 -22.28
CA GLN A 212 21.80 -2.78 -20.98
C GLN A 212 20.31 -2.42 -21.11
N ALA A 213 19.55 -2.68 -20.05
CA ALA A 213 18.14 -2.35 -19.97
C ALA A 213 17.93 -0.99 -19.29
N ILE A 214 16.98 -0.21 -19.78
CA ILE A 214 16.50 1.04 -19.14
C ILE A 214 14.99 0.93 -19.02
N THR A 215 14.45 1.21 -17.85
CA THR A 215 13.01 1.25 -17.64
C THR A 215 12.50 2.68 -17.64
N PHE A 216 11.56 2.98 -18.51
CA PHE A 216 10.93 4.30 -18.62
C PHE A 216 9.55 4.28 -17.99
N LEU A 217 9.23 5.35 -17.26
CA LEU A 217 7.88 5.69 -16.78
C LEU A 217 7.42 6.96 -17.51
N ASP A 218 6.40 6.83 -18.35
CA ASP A 218 5.76 7.96 -19.01
C ASP A 218 4.72 8.58 -18.08
N THR A 219 4.84 9.89 -17.83
CA THR A 219 3.91 10.60 -16.95
C THR A 219 3.11 11.65 -17.71
N PRO A 220 1.79 11.78 -17.41
CA PRO A 220 0.94 12.81 -18.00
C PRO A 220 1.49 14.21 -17.75
N GLY A 221 1.52 15.05 -18.80
CA GLY A 221 2.02 16.43 -18.71
C GLY A 221 1.02 17.46 -18.19
N HIS A 222 -0.27 17.15 -18.18
CA HIS A 222 -1.33 18.09 -17.82
C HIS A 222 -1.34 18.43 -16.32
N GLU A 223 -1.61 19.67 -15.95
CA GLU A 223 -1.65 20.19 -14.58
C GLU A 223 -2.50 19.32 -13.63
N ALA A 224 -3.64 18.81 -14.10
CA ALA A 224 -4.51 17.94 -13.32
C ALA A 224 -3.85 16.65 -12.78
N PHE A 225 -2.71 16.24 -13.33
CA PHE A 225 -2.05 14.96 -12.99
C PHE A 225 -0.82 15.11 -12.07
N THR A 226 -0.80 16.12 -11.19
CA THR A 226 0.28 16.38 -10.23
C THR A 226 0.63 15.16 -9.38
N ALA A 227 -0.39 14.46 -8.84
CA ALA A 227 -0.18 13.25 -8.03
C ALA A 227 0.51 12.12 -8.83
N MET A 228 0.23 11.98 -10.13
CA MET A 228 0.89 10.99 -10.99
C MET A 228 2.35 11.35 -11.25
N ARG A 229 2.67 12.65 -11.45
CA ARG A 229 4.07 13.10 -11.60
C ARG A 229 4.88 12.89 -10.35
N MET A 230 4.32 13.24 -9.18
CA MET A 230 4.97 13.02 -7.88
C MET A 230 5.23 11.53 -7.65
N ARG A 231 4.26 10.66 -7.95
CA ARG A 231 4.42 9.20 -7.88
C ARG A 231 5.50 8.70 -8.82
N GLY A 232 5.51 9.19 -10.07
CA GLY A 232 6.55 8.88 -11.04
C GLY A 232 7.94 9.25 -10.51
N ALA A 233 8.12 10.45 -9.96
CA ALA A 233 9.38 10.87 -9.35
C ALA A 233 9.81 9.95 -8.20
N ASN A 234 8.91 9.64 -7.26
CA ASN A 234 9.23 8.81 -6.09
C ASN A 234 9.56 7.34 -6.45
N ALA A 235 9.15 6.90 -7.63
CA ALA A 235 9.38 5.52 -8.11
C ALA A 235 10.66 5.36 -8.91
N THR A 236 11.38 6.45 -9.26
CA THR A 236 12.46 6.47 -10.25
C THR A 236 13.79 6.94 -9.67
N ASP A 237 14.87 6.68 -10.42
CA ASP A 237 16.23 7.06 -10.06
C ASP A 237 16.65 8.36 -10.73
N ILE A 238 16.18 8.58 -11.97
CA ILE A 238 16.55 9.72 -12.80
C ILE A 238 15.29 10.32 -13.44
N ALA A 239 15.18 11.65 -13.47
CA ALA A 239 14.16 12.36 -14.21
C ALA A 239 14.72 12.92 -15.54
N VAL A 240 14.08 12.58 -16.65
CA VAL A 240 14.34 13.24 -17.93
C VAL A 240 13.34 14.38 -18.11
N LEU A 241 13.81 15.60 -17.95
CA LEU A 241 13.03 16.82 -18.13
C LEU A 241 13.03 17.23 -19.60
N VAL A 242 11.88 17.09 -20.26
CA VAL A 242 11.75 17.45 -21.68
C VAL A 242 11.30 18.90 -21.80
N VAL A 243 12.13 19.73 -22.43
CA VAL A 243 11.86 21.16 -22.69
C VAL A 243 11.96 21.41 -24.18
N ALA A 244 10.96 22.08 -24.76
CA ALA A 244 10.99 22.41 -26.17
C ALA A 244 11.90 23.64 -26.41
N ALA A 245 12.82 23.55 -27.40
CA ALA A 245 13.79 24.60 -27.71
C ALA A 245 13.16 25.88 -28.25
N ASP A 246 11.95 25.82 -28.78
CA ASP A 246 11.18 26.95 -29.31
C ASP A 246 10.33 27.65 -28.25
N ASP A 247 9.80 26.92 -27.27
CA ASP A 247 8.88 27.42 -26.26
C ASP A 247 9.60 27.89 -24.98
N GLY A 248 10.68 27.20 -24.57
CA GLY A 248 11.41 27.47 -23.32
C GLY A 248 10.78 26.85 -22.08
N VAL A 249 11.04 27.44 -20.90
CA VAL A 249 10.54 26.95 -19.61
C VAL A 249 9.10 27.39 -19.38
N MET A 250 8.21 26.42 -19.16
CA MET A 250 6.78 26.61 -18.94
C MET A 250 6.39 26.27 -17.48
N PRO A 251 5.23 26.71 -16.95
CA PRO A 251 4.85 26.48 -15.55
C PRO A 251 4.88 25.01 -15.12
N GLN A 252 4.43 24.08 -15.99
CA GLN A 252 4.48 22.65 -15.71
C GLN A 252 5.91 22.07 -15.75
N THR A 253 6.84 22.75 -16.44
CA THR A 253 8.28 22.41 -16.38
C THR A 253 8.83 22.74 -15.00
N VAL A 254 8.48 23.90 -14.45
CA VAL A 254 8.87 24.31 -13.10
C VAL A 254 8.30 23.35 -12.04
N GLU A 255 7.04 22.96 -12.18
CA GLU A 255 6.42 21.97 -11.32
C GLU A 255 7.15 20.62 -11.36
N ALA A 256 7.54 20.16 -12.58
CA ALA A 256 8.30 18.93 -12.76
C ALA A 256 9.69 19.00 -12.08
N ILE A 257 10.38 20.12 -12.18
CA ILE A 257 11.66 20.36 -11.49
C ILE A 257 11.46 20.25 -9.98
N ASN A 258 10.43 20.90 -9.43
CA ASN A 258 10.15 20.86 -8.00
C ASN A 258 9.84 19.44 -7.51
N HIS A 259 9.11 18.63 -8.27
CA HIS A 259 8.85 17.23 -7.93
C HIS A 259 10.12 16.39 -7.96
N ALA A 260 10.96 16.55 -8.97
CA ALA A 260 12.22 15.82 -9.05
C ALA A 260 13.17 16.19 -7.90
N LYS A 261 13.29 17.49 -7.58
CA LYS A 261 14.08 17.97 -6.42
C LYS A 261 13.51 17.48 -5.09
N ALA A 262 12.19 17.49 -4.91
CA ALA A 262 11.56 16.99 -3.70
C ALA A 262 11.75 15.48 -3.50
N ALA A 263 11.80 14.72 -4.60
CA ALA A 263 12.12 13.30 -4.60
C ALA A 263 13.63 13.00 -4.47
N GLY A 264 14.51 14.01 -4.59
CA GLY A 264 15.96 13.85 -4.48
C GLY A 264 16.58 13.08 -5.65
N ILE A 265 15.94 13.07 -6.83
CA ILE A 265 16.42 12.34 -8.02
C ILE A 265 17.21 13.23 -8.94
N GLU A 266 18.17 12.63 -9.64
CA GLU A 266 19.01 13.32 -10.64
C GLU A 266 18.18 13.75 -11.85
N ILE A 267 18.49 14.96 -12.41
CA ILE A 267 17.75 15.54 -13.52
C ILE A 267 18.65 15.62 -14.76
N ILE A 268 18.21 14.99 -15.84
CA ILE A 268 18.80 15.14 -17.18
C ILE A 268 17.83 15.96 -18.02
N VAL A 269 18.31 17.03 -18.66
CA VAL A 269 17.49 17.91 -19.50
C VAL A 269 17.59 17.50 -20.95
N ALA A 270 16.47 17.06 -21.54
CA ALA A 270 16.34 16.81 -22.98
C ALA A 270 15.73 18.05 -23.66
N VAL A 271 16.53 18.84 -24.35
CA VAL A 271 16.06 20.01 -25.10
C VAL A 271 15.56 19.54 -26.46
N ASN A 272 14.21 19.37 -26.56
CA ASN A 272 13.53 18.79 -27.72
C ASN A 272 13.19 19.85 -28.80
N LYS A 273 12.83 19.38 -29.98
CA LYS A 273 12.39 20.17 -31.13
C LYS A 273 13.52 21.05 -31.72
N ILE A 274 14.78 20.58 -31.68
CA ILE A 274 15.91 21.31 -32.28
C ILE A 274 15.82 21.44 -33.81
N ASP A 275 14.95 20.67 -34.46
CA ASP A 275 14.63 20.71 -35.88
C ASP A 275 13.86 21.97 -36.29
N LYS A 276 13.29 22.73 -35.34
CA LYS A 276 12.54 23.93 -35.62
C LYS A 276 13.45 25.13 -35.89
N PRO A 277 13.07 26.04 -36.81
CA PRO A 277 13.88 27.19 -37.15
C PRO A 277 14.10 28.21 -36.02
N ASN A 278 13.17 28.21 -35.04
CA ASN A 278 13.21 29.09 -33.87
C ASN A 278 13.82 28.40 -32.62
N ALA A 279 14.42 27.23 -32.80
CA ALA A 279 15.03 26.49 -31.70
C ALA A 279 16.23 27.24 -31.11
N ASN A 280 16.28 27.46 -29.84
CA ASN A 280 17.38 28.12 -29.13
C ASN A 280 17.72 27.38 -27.84
N VAL A 281 18.73 26.52 -27.90
CA VAL A 281 19.18 25.69 -26.77
C VAL A 281 19.79 26.55 -25.67
N ASP A 282 20.54 27.57 -26.01
CA ASP A 282 21.24 28.44 -25.03
C ASP A 282 20.25 29.26 -24.21
N ARG A 283 19.15 29.69 -24.84
CA ARG A 283 18.04 30.33 -24.11
C ARG A 283 17.43 29.38 -23.06
N VAL A 284 17.16 28.13 -23.41
CA VAL A 284 16.64 27.14 -22.50
C VAL A 284 17.62 26.88 -21.35
N LYS A 285 18.91 26.77 -21.60
CA LYS A 285 19.95 26.62 -20.56
C LYS A 285 19.93 27.83 -19.61
N GLN A 286 19.80 29.05 -20.15
CA GLN A 286 19.76 30.28 -19.35
C GLN A 286 18.51 30.33 -18.46
N GLU A 287 17.34 30.03 -19.01
CA GLU A 287 16.07 30.00 -18.25
C GLU A 287 16.11 28.94 -17.12
N LEU A 288 16.69 27.77 -17.36
CA LEU A 288 16.81 26.70 -16.36
C LEU A 288 17.83 26.99 -15.25
N THR A 289 18.78 27.87 -15.49
CA THR A 289 19.74 28.33 -14.47
C THR A 289 19.02 29.05 -13.31
N GLU A 290 17.89 29.72 -13.58
CA GLU A 290 17.06 30.34 -12.52
C GLU A 290 16.49 29.31 -11.54
N TYR A 291 16.39 28.04 -11.96
CA TYR A 291 15.92 26.92 -11.16
C TYR A 291 17.06 26.02 -10.65
N GLU A 292 18.30 26.55 -10.61
CA GLU A 292 19.50 25.84 -10.14
C GLU A 292 19.91 24.63 -11.01
N LEU A 293 19.41 24.55 -12.25
CA LEU A 293 19.84 23.56 -13.23
C LEU A 293 20.88 24.21 -14.16
N VAL A 294 22.12 24.15 -13.73
CA VAL A 294 23.26 24.76 -14.48
C VAL A 294 23.89 23.69 -15.33
N ALA A 295 24.07 23.99 -16.65
CA ALA A 295 24.68 23.07 -17.60
C ALA A 295 26.16 22.79 -17.28
N GLU A 296 26.61 21.56 -17.53
CA GLU A 296 28.02 21.17 -17.39
C GLU A 296 28.99 22.11 -18.16
N ASP A 297 28.63 22.52 -19.38
CA ASP A 297 29.39 23.47 -20.18
C ASP A 297 29.60 24.82 -19.49
N TRP A 298 28.72 25.18 -18.53
CA TRP A 298 28.77 26.44 -17.78
C TRP A 298 29.30 26.23 -16.35
N GLY A 299 29.85 25.02 -16.07
CA GLY A 299 30.44 24.69 -14.77
C GLY A 299 29.46 24.17 -13.76
N GLY A 300 28.26 23.76 -14.16
CA GLY A 300 27.28 23.09 -13.33
C GLY A 300 27.41 21.56 -13.34
N SER A 301 26.39 20.88 -12.84
CA SER A 301 26.32 19.41 -12.75
C SER A 301 25.20 18.81 -13.60
N THR A 302 24.33 19.62 -14.20
CA THR A 302 23.17 19.12 -14.93
C THR A 302 23.53 18.82 -16.39
N VAL A 303 23.21 17.61 -16.83
CA VAL A 303 23.43 17.15 -18.22
C VAL A 303 22.31 17.70 -19.11
N PHE A 304 22.72 18.39 -20.20
CA PHE A 304 21.80 18.89 -21.22
C PHE A 304 22.07 18.19 -22.55
N VAL A 305 21.03 17.56 -23.10
CA VAL A 305 21.12 16.86 -24.38
C VAL A 305 20.13 17.47 -25.37
N PRO A 306 20.62 18.11 -26.48
CA PRO A 306 19.73 18.54 -27.54
C PRO A 306 19.22 17.36 -28.35
N VAL A 307 17.88 17.28 -28.54
CA VAL A 307 17.23 16.16 -29.21
C VAL A 307 16.14 16.64 -30.19
N SER A 308 15.85 15.81 -31.18
CA SER A 308 14.66 15.95 -32.00
C SER A 308 13.93 14.61 -32.04
N ALA A 309 12.76 14.54 -31.34
CA ALA A 309 11.90 13.36 -31.39
C ALA A 309 11.42 13.05 -32.82
N LYS A 310 11.32 14.07 -33.69
CA LYS A 310 10.85 13.95 -35.08
C LYS A 310 11.88 13.35 -36.00
N THR A 311 13.15 13.81 -35.92
CA THR A 311 14.23 13.36 -36.79
C THR A 311 15.01 12.19 -36.21
N GLY A 312 14.90 11.96 -34.91
CA GLY A 312 15.69 10.96 -34.18
C GLY A 312 17.08 11.45 -33.77
N GLU A 313 17.42 12.71 -34.07
CA GLU A 313 18.71 13.31 -33.73
C GLU A 313 18.87 13.44 -32.21
N GLY A 314 20.07 13.14 -31.69
CA GLY A 314 20.41 13.26 -30.27
C GLY A 314 19.79 12.17 -29.33
N ILE A 315 18.88 11.33 -29.84
CA ILE A 315 18.22 10.30 -28.97
C ILE A 315 19.24 9.29 -28.47
N GLN A 316 20.11 8.80 -29.32
CA GLN A 316 21.14 7.84 -28.90
C GLN A 316 22.08 8.46 -27.86
N GLN A 317 22.46 9.71 -28.01
CA GLN A 317 23.25 10.44 -27.03
C GLN A 317 22.54 10.60 -25.70
N LEU A 318 21.22 10.91 -25.71
CA LEU A 318 20.41 10.98 -24.49
C LEU A 318 20.45 9.66 -23.73
N LEU A 319 20.28 8.54 -24.43
CA LEU A 319 20.26 7.22 -23.83
C LEU A 319 21.63 6.80 -23.26
N GLU A 320 22.72 7.19 -23.95
CA GLU A 320 24.11 6.98 -23.47
C GLU A 320 24.38 7.81 -22.20
N MET A 321 23.92 9.08 -22.17
CA MET A 321 24.06 9.92 -20.96
C MET A 321 23.25 9.39 -19.79
N ILE A 322 22.05 8.86 -20.02
CA ILE A 322 21.26 8.18 -18.99
C ILE A 322 22.01 6.99 -18.40
N LEU A 323 22.58 6.13 -19.24
CA LEU A 323 23.36 4.97 -18.78
C LEU A 323 24.63 5.40 -18.02
N LEU A 324 25.32 6.43 -18.48
CA LEU A 324 26.50 6.96 -17.80
C LEU A 324 26.15 7.53 -16.41
N THR A 325 25.06 8.30 -16.30
CA THR A 325 24.57 8.81 -15.02
C THR A 325 24.19 7.66 -14.07
N ALA A 326 23.49 6.64 -14.58
CA ALA A 326 23.13 5.47 -13.80
C ALA A 326 24.36 4.66 -13.31
N GLU A 327 25.42 4.61 -14.08
CA GLU A 327 26.69 3.97 -13.71
C GLU A 327 27.39 4.75 -12.58
N VAL A 328 27.41 6.08 -12.67
CA VAL A 328 27.95 6.95 -11.61
C VAL A 328 27.14 6.82 -10.30
N MET A 329 25.83 6.62 -10.38
CA MET A 329 24.96 6.40 -9.22
C MET A 329 25.14 5.02 -8.59
N GLU A 330 25.83 4.08 -9.22
CA GLU A 330 26.02 2.70 -8.73
C GLU A 330 24.72 2.02 -8.29
N LEU A 331 23.69 2.05 -9.14
CA LEU A 331 22.38 1.50 -8.82
C LEU A 331 22.46 -0.02 -8.60
N LYS A 332 22.18 -0.45 -7.38
CA LYS A 332 22.25 -1.86 -6.95
C LYS A 332 20.93 -2.31 -6.32
N ALA A 333 20.62 -3.59 -6.41
CA ALA A 333 19.53 -4.23 -5.69
C ALA A 333 19.85 -5.72 -5.45
N ASN A 334 19.30 -6.29 -4.39
CA ASN A 334 19.41 -7.72 -4.14
C ASN A 334 18.26 -8.46 -4.86
N PRO A 335 18.53 -9.30 -5.87
CA PRO A 335 17.50 -10.06 -6.58
C PRO A 335 17.00 -11.29 -5.80
N ASN A 336 17.76 -11.77 -4.81
CA ASN A 336 17.50 -13.05 -4.12
C ASN A 336 16.55 -12.92 -2.92
N ARG A 337 16.05 -11.72 -2.63
CA ARG A 337 15.07 -11.48 -1.56
C ARG A 337 13.63 -11.52 -2.05
N MET A 338 12.68 -11.51 -1.11
CA MET A 338 11.28 -11.31 -1.39
C MET A 338 11.05 -9.99 -2.15
N ALA A 339 10.19 -10.03 -3.17
CA ALA A 339 9.95 -8.87 -4.00
C ALA A 339 9.31 -7.73 -3.22
N ARG A 340 9.83 -6.53 -3.44
CA ARG A 340 9.28 -5.27 -2.96
C ARG A 340 9.26 -4.26 -4.11
N GLY A 341 8.24 -3.43 -4.13
CA GLY A 341 8.14 -2.38 -5.13
C GLY A 341 6.93 -1.48 -4.90
N ILE A 342 6.50 -0.78 -5.94
CA ILE A 342 5.44 0.21 -5.88
C ILE A 342 4.36 -0.10 -6.91
N VAL A 343 3.10 0.16 -6.54
CA VAL A 343 1.96 0.12 -7.47
C VAL A 343 1.94 1.42 -8.27
N LEU A 344 2.12 1.31 -9.58
CA LEU A 344 2.06 2.46 -10.49
C LEU A 344 0.62 2.86 -10.75
N GLU A 345 -0.20 1.88 -11.19
CA GLU A 345 -1.62 2.02 -11.46
C GLU A 345 -2.37 0.73 -11.13
N ALA A 346 -3.65 0.84 -10.83
CA ALA A 346 -4.51 -0.32 -10.62
C ALA A 346 -5.91 -0.06 -11.18
N GLN A 347 -6.53 -1.11 -11.70
CA GLN A 347 -7.84 -1.06 -12.32
C GLN A 347 -8.64 -2.35 -12.10
N LEU A 348 -9.94 -2.24 -12.21
CA LEU A 348 -10.84 -3.38 -12.19
C LEU A 348 -11.24 -3.76 -13.63
N ASP A 349 -10.58 -4.75 -14.20
CA ASP A 349 -10.94 -5.28 -15.52
C ASP A 349 -12.15 -6.21 -15.42
N LYS A 350 -13.13 -6.04 -16.31
CA LYS A 350 -14.39 -6.81 -16.30
C LYS A 350 -14.19 -8.31 -16.54
N GLY A 351 -13.09 -8.71 -17.19
CA GLY A 351 -12.81 -10.11 -17.55
C GLY A 351 -11.73 -10.74 -16.69
N ARG A 352 -10.74 -9.95 -16.25
CA ARG A 352 -9.55 -10.40 -15.53
C ARG A 352 -9.64 -10.15 -14.02
N GLY A 353 -10.58 -9.31 -13.57
CA GLY A 353 -10.68 -8.87 -12.17
C GLY A 353 -9.72 -7.73 -11.83
N PRO A 354 -9.30 -7.60 -10.56
CA PRO A 354 -8.29 -6.61 -10.17
C PRO A 354 -6.97 -6.86 -10.90
N VAL A 355 -6.46 -5.81 -11.54
CA VAL A 355 -5.19 -5.78 -12.26
C VAL A 355 -4.39 -4.62 -11.70
N ALA A 356 -3.14 -4.84 -11.31
CA ALA A 356 -2.24 -3.80 -10.86
C ALA A 356 -0.95 -3.81 -11.69
N SER A 357 -0.57 -2.65 -12.19
CA SER A 357 0.74 -2.41 -12.80
C SER A 357 1.71 -2.04 -11.71
N VAL A 358 2.71 -2.86 -11.49
CA VAL A 358 3.69 -2.69 -10.42
C VAL A 358 5.09 -2.57 -11.00
N LEU A 359 5.94 -1.82 -10.32
CA LEU A 359 7.37 -1.73 -10.56
C LEU A 359 8.09 -2.46 -9.44
N VAL A 360 8.80 -3.53 -9.76
CA VAL A 360 9.65 -4.23 -8.81
C VAL A 360 10.89 -3.38 -8.56
N GLN A 361 11.15 -3.00 -7.31
CA GLN A 361 12.34 -2.21 -6.94
C GLN A 361 13.45 -3.09 -6.39
N LYS A 362 13.11 -4.06 -5.55
CA LYS A 362 14.05 -5.02 -4.92
C LYS A 362 13.47 -6.42 -4.96
N GLY A 363 14.33 -7.42 -4.95
CA GLY A 363 13.90 -8.82 -4.97
C GLY A 363 13.40 -9.28 -6.33
N THR A 364 12.92 -10.50 -6.40
CA THR A 364 12.33 -11.09 -7.60
C THR A 364 10.92 -11.60 -7.29
N LEU A 365 9.94 -11.15 -8.07
CA LEU A 365 8.55 -11.57 -7.96
C LEU A 365 8.31 -12.78 -8.87
N HIS A 366 7.70 -13.83 -8.32
CA HIS A 366 7.36 -15.05 -9.08
C HIS A 366 5.85 -15.26 -9.18
N VAL A 367 5.45 -15.94 -10.24
CA VAL A 367 4.07 -16.43 -10.36
C VAL A 367 3.83 -17.47 -9.27
N GLY A 368 2.86 -17.21 -8.41
CA GLY A 368 2.53 -18.06 -7.26
C GLY A 368 2.84 -17.45 -5.91
N ASP A 369 3.60 -16.36 -5.86
CA ASP A 369 3.90 -15.65 -4.63
C ASP A 369 2.63 -15.03 -4.03
N PHE A 370 2.63 -14.91 -2.70
CA PHE A 370 1.61 -14.17 -1.98
C PHE A 370 2.07 -12.72 -1.85
N VAL A 371 1.22 -11.80 -2.22
CA VAL A 371 1.55 -10.37 -2.20
C VAL A 371 0.50 -9.58 -1.42
N SER A 372 0.96 -8.54 -0.75
CA SER A 372 0.13 -7.47 -0.21
C SER A 372 0.45 -6.17 -0.92
N ALA A 373 -0.55 -5.35 -1.17
CA ALA A 373 -0.41 -4.02 -1.75
C ALA A 373 -1.43 -3.11 -1.06
N GLY A 374 -0.95 -2.28 -0.14
CA GLY A 374 -1.82 -1.46 0.69
C GLY A 374 -2.91 -2.27 1.38
N SER A 375 -4.18 -1.96 1.10
CA SER A 375 -5.36 -2.65 1.65
C SER A 375 -5.69 -3.98 0.96
N SER A 376 -5.01 -4.32 -0.13
CA SER A 376 -5.29 -5.52 -0.92
C SER A 376 -4.23 -6.58 -0.70
N SER A 377 -4.64 -7.85 -0.70
CA SER A 377 -3.73 -9.00 -0.66
C SER A 377 -4.18 -10.06 -1.66
N GLY A 378 -3.28 -10.94 -2.05
CA GLY A 378 -3.65 -12.02 -2.96
C GLY A 378 -2.48 -12.88 -3.40
N LYS A 379 -2.77 -13.86 -4.25
CA LYS A 379 -1.77 -14.71 -4.86
C LYS A 379 -1.57 -14.33 -6.33
N VAL A 380 -0.34 -14.08 -6.73
CA VAL A 380 0.01 -13.78 -8.12
C VAL A 380 -0.35 -14.96 -9.02
N ARG A 381 -1.42 -14.84 -9.78
CA ARG A 381 -1.90 -15.89 -10.70
C ARG A 381 -1.20 -15.84 -12.04
N ALA A 382 -0.90 -14.65 -12.51
CA ALA A 382 -0.18 -14.40 -13.76
C ALA A 382 0.47 -13.02 -13.69
N MET A 383 1.60 -12.90 -14.40
CA MET A 383 2.28 -11.62 -14.66
C MET A 383 2.38 -11.42 -16.17
N VAL A 384 2.24 -10.18 -16.58
CA VAL A 384 2.33 -9.76 -17.99
C VAL A 384 3.33 -8.62 -18.11
N ASP A 385 4.24 -8.69 -19.06
CA ASP A 385 5.21 -7.62 -19.33
C ASP A 385 4.59 -6.46 -20.13
N ASP A 386 5.37 -5.42 -20.35
CA ASP A 386 5.03 -4.24 -21.17
C ASP A 386 4.65 -4.56 -22.64
N LYS A 387 5.03 -5.76 -23.12
CA LYS A 387 4.73 -6.26 -24.48
C LYS A 387 3.53 -7.19 -24.53
N GLY A 388 2.80 -7.34 -23.42
CA GLY A 388 1.64 -8.22 -23.32
C GLY A 388 1.98 -9.72 -23.22
N ARG A 389 3.24 -10.09 -22.96
CA ARG A 389 3.67 -11.48 -22.84
C ARG A 389 3.60 -11.93 -21.38
N ARG A 390 3.21 -13.17 -21.18
CA ARG A 390 3.23 -13.77 -19.85
C ARG A 390 4.65 -14.07 -19.42
N VAL A 391 5.04 -13.56 -18.25
CA VAL A 391 6.33 -13.81 -17.61
C VAL A 391 6.14 -14.63 -16.35
N LYS A 392 7.15 -15.41 -15.97
CA LYS A 392 7.12 -16.24 -14.76
C LYS A 392 7.78 -15.56 -13.58
N GLU A 393 8.73 -14.67 -13.85
CA GLU A 393 9.53 -13.95 -12.87
C GLU A 393 9.72 -12.50 -13.33
N ALA A 394 9.81 -11.59 -12.37
CA ALA A 394 10.10 -10.19 -12.59
C ALA A 394 11.15 -9.73 -11.56
N GLY A 395 12.33 -9.40 -12.05
CA GLY A 395 13.46 -8.92 -11.25
C GLY A 395 13.40 -7.42 -10.98
N PRO A 396 14.41 -6.87 -10.31
CA PRO A 396 14.51 -5.45 -10.00
C PRO A 396 14.42 -4.56 -11.24
N SER A 397 13.78 -3.40 -11.11
CA SER A 397 13.52 -2.40 -12.15
C SER A 397 12.62 -2.88 -13.30
N MET A 398 11.94 -4.02 -13.16
CA MET A 398 11.06 -4.55 -14.19
C MET A 398 9.60 -4.16 -13.90
N PRO A 399 8.90 -3.47 -14.83
CA PRO A 399 7.48 -3.21 -14.72
C PRO A 399 6.68 -4.44 -15.16
N VAL A 400 5.66 -4.83 -14.39
CA VAL A 400 4.77 -5.95 -14.73
C VAL A 400 3.33 -5.66 -14.29
N GLU A 401 2.36 -6.13 -15.09
CA GLU A 401 0.97 -6.23 -14.66
C GLU A 401 0.79 -7.53 -13.86
N ILE A 402 0.26 -7.42 -12.65
CA ILE A 402 -0.08 -8.58 -11.82
C ILE A 402 -1.58 -8.83 -11.77
N LEU A 403 -1.94 -10.12 -11.81
CA LEU A 403 -3.32 -10.58 -11.67
C LEU A 403 -3.43 -11.52 -10.47
N GLY A 404 -4.49 -11.36 -9.69
CA GLY A 404 -4.78 -12.28 -8.60
C GLY A 404 -4.96 -11.63 -7.23
N LEU A 405 -4.93 -10.31 -7.16
CA LEU A 405 -5.27 -9.55 -5.97
C LEU A 405 -6.75 -9.72 -5.61
N SER A 406 -7.08 -9.56 -4.34
CA SER A 406 -8.46 -9.63 -3.82
C SER A 406 -9.29 -8.40 -4.20
N ASP A 407 -8.66 -7.25 -4.22
CA ASP A 407 -9.27 -5.95 -4.53
C ASP A 407 -8.27 -5.08 -5.29
N VAL A 408 -8.70 -3.90 -5.72
CA VAL A 408 -7.85 -2.93 -6.43
C VAL A 408 -7.06 -2.11 -5.40
N PRO A 409 -5.72 -2.21 -5.37
CA PRO A 409 -4.89 -1.41 -4.47
C PRO A 409 -4.91 0.07 -4.87
N GLU A 410 -4.51 0.93 -3.93
CA GLU A 410 -4.31 2.34 -4.26
C GLU A 410 -3.01 2.52 -5.06
N ALA A 411 -3.06 3.41 -6.05
CA ALA A 411 -1.88 3.72 -6.82
C ALA A 411 -0.88 4.53 -5.98
N GLY A 412 0.37 4.05 -5.90
CA GLY A 412 1.41 4.57 -5.00
C GLY A 412 1.65 3.70 -3.77
N ASP A 413 0.78 2.71 -3.50
CA ASP A 413 1.01 1.76 -2.42
C ASP A 413 2.28 0.94 -2.65
N VAL A 414 2.97 0.66 -1.56
CA VAL A 414 4.08 -0.30 -1.57
C VAL A 414 3.50 -1.70 -1.65
N PHE A 415 3.99 -2.52 -2.58
CA PHE A 415 3.69 -3.94 -2.59
C PHE A 415 4.84 -4.75 -2.00
N LEU A 416 4.50 -5.81 -1.29
CA LEU A 416 5.43 -6.73 -0.65
C LEU A 416 5.05 -8.17 -1.00
N ALA A 417 6.04 -9.00 -1.34
CA ALA A 417 5.85 -10.44 -1.42
C ALA A 417 6.08 -11.06 -0.04
N HIS A 418 5.32 -12.12 0.28
CA HIS A 418 5.32 -12.82 1.55
C HIS A 418 5.47 -14.32 1.34
N GLU A 419 5.95 -15.03 2.36
CA GLU A 419 6.07 -16.48 2.31
C GLU A 419 4.71 -17.18 2.40
N SER A 420 3.74 -16.56 3.08
CA SER A 420 2.43 -17.15 3.30
C SER A 420 1.26 -16.20 3.02
N ASP A 421 0.11 -16.78 2.61
CA ASP A 421 -1.17 -16.07 2.45
C ASP A 421 -1.63 -15.40 3.76
N LYS A 422 -1.31 -16.01 4.89
CA LYS A 422 -1.69 -15.49 6.21
C LYS A 422 -0.97 -14.18 6.53
N GLU A 423 0.32 -14.10 6.25
CA GLU A 423 1.12 -12.88 6.44
C GLU A 423 0.66 -11.77 5.52
N ALA A 424 0.44 -12.06 4.22
CA ALA A 424 -0.06 -11.09 3.27
C ALA A 424 -1.41 -10.49 3.70
N LYS A 425 -2.32 -11.32 4.25
CA LYS A 425 -3.61 -10.86 4.78
C LYS A 425 -3.47 -10.05 6.05
N SER A 426 -2.64 -10.51 6.99
CA SER A 426 -2.38 -9.80 8.24
C SER A 426 -1.81 -8.40 7.98
N TYR A 427 -0.90 -8.28 7.00
CA TYR A 427 -0.38 -6.97 6.57
C TYR A 427 -1.48 -6.07 6.01
N ALA A 428 -2.32 -6.58 5.10
CA ALA A 428 -3.40 -5.80 4.52
C ALA A 428 -4.44 -5.36 5.57
N GLU A 429 -4.76 -6.23 6.55
CA GLU A 429 -5.65 -5.90 7.66
C GLU A 429 -5.06 -4.80 8.55
N ALA A 430 -3.78 -4.89 8.91
CA ALA A 430 -3.08 -3.86 9.68
C ALA A 430 -3.05 -2.51 8.94
N PHE A 431 -2.82 -2.52 7.63
CA PHE A 431 -2.85 -1.32 6.80
C PHE A 431 -4.24 -0.66 6.76
N ILE A 432 -5.31 -1.46 6.66
CA ILE A 432 -6.70 -0.97 6.69
C ILE A 432 -6.99 -0.32 8.05
N GLU A 433 -6.58 -0.95 9.16
CA GLU A 433 -6.81 -0.45 10.51
C GLU A 433 -6.10 0.88 10.74
N GLN A 434 -4.82 0.98 10.36
CA GLN A 434 -4.03 2.21 10.46
C GLN A 434 -4.62 3.36 9.62
N ASN A 435 -5.02 3.08 8.37
CA ASN A 435 -5.65 4.08 7.52
C ASN A 435 -6.99 4.55 8.07
N LYS A 436 -7.75 3.66 8.72
CA LYS A 436 -9.00 4.01 9.38
C LYS A 436 -8.74 4.91 10.59
N GLU A 437 -7.72 4.62 11.38
CA GLU A 437 -7.32 5.47 12.52
C GLU A 437 -6.88 6.85 12.04
N LYS A 438 -5.98 6.93 11.04
CA LYS A 438 -5.54 8.21 10.45
C LYS A 438 -6.72 9.06 9.94
N LYS A 439 -7.67 8.45 9.23
CA LYS A 439 -8.88 9.14 8.75
C LYS A 439 -9.79 9.62 9.90
N LEU A 440 -9.89 8.85 10.98
CA LEU A 440 -10.65 9.25 12.17
C LEU A 440 -9.99 10.44 12.90
N GLU A 441 -8.66 10.44 13.00
CA GLU A 441 -7.90 11.55 13.60
C GLU A 441 -8.00 12.82 12.75
N GLU A 442 -7.86 12.72 11.44
CA GLU A 442 -8.06 13.86 10.52
C GLU A 442 -9.49 14.42 10.60
N THR A 443 -10.49 13.56 10.72
CA THR A 443 -11.88 13.98 10.85
C THR A 443 -12.13 14.66 12.19
N LYS A 444 -11.54 14.17 13.28
CA LYS A 444 -11.61 14.79 14.60
C LYS A 444 -10.92 16.15 14.63
N SER A 445 -9.77 16.29 13.96
CA SER A 445 -9.04 17.56 13.90
C SER A 445 -9.73 18.63 13.04
N ARG A 446 -10.51 18.22 12.03
CA ARG A 446 -11.24 19.13 11.11
C ARG A 446 -12.59 19.59 11.64
N MET A 447 -13.18 18.87 12.59
CA MET A 447 -14.48 19.24 13.18
C MET A 447 -14.29 19.71 14.63
N SER A 448 -14.03 21.00 14.82
CA SER A 448 -14.29 21.60 16.13
C SER A 448 -15.79 21.67 16.36
N LEU A 449 -16.21 21.43 17.61
CA LEU A 449 -17.64 21.55 18.00
C LEU A 449 -18.21 22.94 17.66
N ASP A 450 -17.38 23.97 17.71
CA ASP A 450 -17.75 25.34 17.37
C ASP A 450 -18.03 25.52 15.86
N ASP A 451 -17.27 24.85 14.98
CA ASP A 451 -17.50 24.84 13.55
C ASP A 451 -18.80 24.13 13.20
N LEU A 452 -19.11 23.02 13.89
CA LEU A 452 -20.37 22.29 13.72
C LEU A 452 -21.57 23.14 14.18
N PHE A 453 -21.45 23.85 15.30
CA PHE A 453 -22.50 24.76 15.79
C PHE A 453 -22.72 25.94 14.84
N ASN A 454 -21.65 26.53 14.31
CA ASN A 454 -21.73 27.61 13.33
C ASN A 454 -22.40 27.15 12.02
N GLN A 455 -22.04 25.96 11.52
CA GLN A 455 -22.65 25.38 10.32
C GLN A 455 -24.14 25.02 10.51
N ILE A 456 -24.54 24.55 11.69
CA ILE A 456 -25.95 24.27 12.02
C ILE A 456 -26.76 25.57 12.13
N GLN A 457 -26.17 26.63 12.69
CA GLN A 457 -26.83 27.95 12.82
C GLN A 457 -26.99 28.66 11.49
N GLU A 458 -26.09 28.51 10.55
CA GLU A 458 -26.18 29.12 9.23
C GLU A 458 -27.19 28.44 8.28
N GLY A 459 -27.67 27.23 8.59
CA GLY A 459 -28.78 26.55 7.90
C GLY A 459 -28.59 26.31 6.39
N ASN A 460 -27.37 26.47 5.87
CA ASN A 460 -27.04 26.50 4.45
C ASN A 460 -26.18 25.35 3.94
N LEU A 461 -26.19 24.20 4.59
CA LEU A 461 -25.54 23.01 4.04
C LEU A 461 -26.34 22.51 2.83
N LYS A 462 -25.95 22.98 1.64
CA LYS A 462 -26.40 22.39 0.38
C LYS A 462 -25.39 21.29 0.01
N GLU A 463 -25.78 20.04 0.19
CA GLU A 463 -24.98 18.90 -0.25
C GLU A 463 -25.15 18.70 -1.75
N LEU A 464 -24.02 18.62 -2.47
CA LEU A 464 -23.96 18.22 -3.88
C LEU A 464 -23.33 16.84 -3.97
N ASN A 465 -24.15 15.83 -4.19
CA ASN A 465 -23.66 14.46 -4.38
C ASN A 465 -23.20 14.25 -5.82
N LEU A 466 -21.89 14.07 -6.04
CA LEU A 466 -21.29 13.83 -7.34
C LEU A 466 -20.87 12.35 -7.45
N ILE A 467 -21.23 11.72 -8.57
CA ILE A 467 -20.74 10.39 -8.93
C ILE A 467 -19.62 10.55 -9.96
N VAL A 468 -18.39 10.28 -9.55
CA VAL A 468 -17.21 10.28 -10.43
C VAL A 468 -16.88 8.84 -10.83
N LYS A 469 -16.68 8.62 -12.13
CA LYS A 469 -16.27 7.32 -12.68
C LYS A 469 -14.97 7.51 -13.46
N ALA A 470 -13.97 6.72 -13.15
CA ALA A 470 -12.70 6.68 -13.85
C ALA A 470 -12.36 5.21 -14.19
N ASP A 471 -11.51 5.01 -15.17
CA ASP A 471 -11.03 3.69 -15.61
C ASP A 471 -9.91 3.16 -14.72
N VAL A 472 -9.05 4.03 -14.18
CA VAL A 472 -8.01 3.67 -13.20
C VAL A 472 -8.16 4.45 -11.90
N GLN A 473 -7.69 3.85 -10.81
CA GLN A 473 -7.80 4.40 -9.45
C GLN A 473 -7.18 5.80 -9.31
N GLY A 474 -6.04 6.05 -9.95
CA GLY A 474 -5.32 7.33 -9.86
C GLY A 474 -6.07 8.53 -10.45
N LEU A 475 -6.92 8.32 -11.46
CA LEU A 475 -7.68 9.39 -12.11
C LEU A 475 -8.86 9.90 -11.28
N SER A 476 -9.46 9.07 -10.43
CA SER A 476 -10.59 9.49 -9.58
C SER A 476 -10.16 10.43 -8.46
N LEU A 477 -8.98 10.24 -7.88
CA LEU A 477 -8.44 11.07 -6.80
C LEU A 477 -8.22 12.52 -7.22
N ILE A 478 -7.84 12.78 -8.46
CA ILE A 478 -7.60 14.13 -9.00
C ILE A 478 -8.88 14.96 -8.95
N HIS A 479 -10.01 14.34 -9.30
CA HIS A 479 -11.31 15.02 -9.32
C HIS A 479 -11.92 15.21 -7.91
N ILE A 480 -11.45 14.45 -6.92
CA ILE A 480 -11.87 14.53 -5.53
C ILE A 480 -11.04 15.56 -4.76
N SER A 481 -9.71 15.60 -4.97
CA SER A 481 -8.81 16.47 -4.22
C SER A 481 -8.72 17.90 -4.74
N GLU A 482 -9.04 18.16 -6.02
CA GLU A 482 -9.00 19.50 -6.64
C GLU A 482 -10.36 20.01 -7.20
N PRO A 483 -11.52 19.75 -6.60
CA PRO A 483 -12.80 20.19 -7.17
C PRO A 483 -13.01 21.70 -7.10
N THR A 484 -12.16 22.44 -6.36
CA THR A 484 -12.43 23.83 -5.99
C THR A 484 -11.74 24.87 -6.88
N ARG A 485 -10.86 24.49 -7.80
CA ARG A 485 -10.08 25.49 -8.53
C ARG A 485 -10.68 26.01 -9.84
N ARG A 486 -11.64 25.35 -10.49
CA ARG A 486 -12.34 25.89 -11.66
C ARG A 486 -13.71 25.23 -11.91
N VAL A 487 -14.76 25.66 -11.22
CA VAL A 487 -16.06 25.73 -11.86
C VAL A 487 -16.30 27.21 -12.22
N VAL A 488 -15.75 27.67 -13.31
CA VAL A 488 -16.30 28.82 -14.03
C VAL A 488 -17.41 28.23 -14.87
N ILE A 489 -18.63 28.27 -14.33
CA ILE A 489 -19.83 28.04 -15.11
C ILE A 489 -20.03 29.31 -15.97
N SER A 490 -19.67 29.19 -17.24
CA SER A 490 -20.08 30.17 -18.27
C SER A 490 -21.50 29.86 -18.71
#